data_0aad39e8fd2619421d9bb8967442a63f
#
_entry.id   0aad39e8fd2619421d9bb8967442a63f
#
_cell.length_a   1.000
_cell.length_b   1.000
_cell.length_c   1.000
_cell.angle_alpha   90.00
_cell.angle_beta   90.00
_cell.angle_gamma   90.00
#
_symmetry.space_group_name_H-M   'P 1'
#
loop_
_entity.id
_entity.type
_entity.pdbx_description
1 polymer ?
#
loop_
_entity_poly.entity_id
_entity_poly.type
_entity_poly.pdbx_seq_one_letter_code
_entity_poly.pdbx_strand_id
1 'polypeptide(L)'
;MEQVVADLALDTTEYFYVYDQEEVVGFLALQNLVGELEVTNIAVLKAYQGRGYASQLMKHLEDRSEPIFLEVRASNQVAQALYRKFGFESLGIRKNYYHEPQEDAVIMRREEV
;
A
#
# COMPACT_ATOMS: atom_id res chain seq x y z
N MET A 1 -17.80 -21.43 -14.64
CA MET A 1 -16.52 -21.37 -15.38
C MET A 1 -16.20 -19.99 -15.90
N GLU A 2 -17.13 -19.36 -16.53
CA GLU A 2 -16.90 -18.01 -17.02
C GLU A 2 -16.58 -17.05 -15.88
N GLN A 3 -17.24 -17.21 -14.78
CA GLN A 3 -17.01 -16.35 -13.64
C GLN A 3 -15.60 -16.53 -13.10
N VAL A 4 -15.10 -17.75 -13.09
CA VAL A 4 -13.74 -18.02 -12.67
C VAL A 4 -12.73 -17.35 -13.60
N VAL A 5 -13.00 -17.42 -14.89
CA VAL A 5 -12.15 -16.77 -15.89
C VAL A 5 -12.20 -15.26 -15.73
N ALA A 6 -13.40 -14.71 -15.50
CA ALA A 6 -13.54 -13.27 -15.28
C ALA A 6 -12.81 -12.82 -14.02
N ASP A 7 -12.91 -13.60 -12.96
CA ASP A 7 -12.21 -13.28 -11.70
C ASP A 7 -10.71 -13.29 -11.91
N LEU A 8 -10.21 -14.26 -12.64
CA LEU A 8 -8.77 -14.33 -12.93
C LEU A 8 -8.34 -13.13 -13.78
N ALA A 9 -9.17 -12.73 -14.72
CA ALA A 9 -8.87 -11.58 -15.56
C ALA A 9 -8.86 -10.28 -14.77
N LEU A 10 -9.66 -10.20 -13.70
CA LEU A 10 -9.74 -9.03 -12.84
C LEU A 10 -8.75 -9.10 -11.67
N ASP A 11 -8.19 -10.28 -11.42
CA ASP A 11 -7.23 -10.44 -10.34
C ASP A 11 -5.86 -9.97 -10.84
N THR A 12 -5.61 -8.70 -10.59
CA THR A 12 -4.38 -8.05 -11.03
C THR A 12 -3.56 -7.62 -9.82
N THR A 13 -3.60 -8.43 -8.77
CA THR A 13 -2.85 -8.14 -7.55
C THR A 13 -1.40 -8.58 -7.72
N GLU A 14 -0.49 -7.68 -7.39
CA GLU A 14 0.94 -7.94 -7.40
C GLU A 14 1.46 -7.89 -5.99
N TYR A 15 2.40 -8.76 -5.67
CA TYR A 15 3.03 -8.81 -4.36
C TYR A 15 4.51 -8.56 -4.49
N PHE A 16 5.03 -7.71 -3.63
CA PHE A 16 6.47 -7.44 -3.53
C PHE A 16 6.93 -7.80 -2.14
N TYR A 17 8.08 -8.43 -2.04
CA TYR A 17 8.59 -8.91 -0.76
C TYR A 17 9.94 -8.28 -0.47
N VAL A 18 10.23 -8.14 0.81
CA VAL A 18 11.55 -7.71 1.25
C VAL A 18 12.12 -8.78 2.18
N TYR A 19 13.39 -9.02 2.06
CA TYR A 19 14.06 -10.13 2.74
C TYR A 19 15.17 -9.61 3.64
N ASP A 20 15.38 -10.32 4.73
CA ASP A 20 16.57 -10.18 5.56
C ASP A 20 17.20 -11.57 5.65
N GLN A 21 18.39 -11.75 5.04
CA GLN A 21 19.10 -13.03 5.05
C GLN A 21 18.22 -14.21 4.66
N GLU A 22 17.51 -14.11 3.54
CA GLU A 22 16.67 -15.17 2.98
C GLU A 22 15.33 -15.37 3.69
N GLU A 23 15.05 -14.55 4.70
CA GLU A 23 13.76 -14.59 5.38
C GLU A 23 12.88 -13.43 4.90
N VAL A 24 11.62 -13.72 4.55
CA VAL A 24 10.67 -12.67 4.19
C VAL A 24 10.30 -11.91 5.44
N VAL A 25 10.58 -10.62 5.49
CA VAL A 25 10.30 -9.79 6.66
C VAL A 25 9.27 -8.71 6.38
N GLY A 26 8.80 -8.60 5.15
CA GLY A 26 7.75 -7.65 4.81
C GLY A 26 7.21 -7.86 3.43
N PHE A 27 6.06 -7.24 3.15
CA PHE A 27 5.47 -7.31 1.82
C PHE A 27 4.62 -6.09 1.53
N LEU A 28 4.36 -5.88 0.24
CA LEU A 28 3.45 -4.87 -0.26
C LEU A 28 2.53 -5.53 -1.27
N ALA A 29 1.23 -5.33 -1.12
CA ALA A 29 0.24 -5.82 -2.06
C ALA A 29 -0.32 -4.65 -2.84
N LEU A 30 -0.28 -4.75 -4.16
CA LEU A 30 -0.67 -3.70 -5.07
C LEU A 30 -1.73 -4.24 -6.02
N GLN A 31 -2.88 -3.59 -6.05
CA GLN A 31 -3.96 -3.99 -6.94
C GLN A 31 -4.07 -3.02 -8.11
N ASN A 32 -4.17 -3.56 -9.32
CA ASN A 32 -4.35 -2.75 -10.52
C ASN A 32 -5.85 -2.66 -10.83
N LEU A 33 -6.37 -1.43 -10.81
CA LEU A 33 -7.80 -1.17 -11.01
C LEU A 33 -8.05 -0.49 -12.36
N VAL A 34 -7.37 -0.94 -13.38
CA VAL A 34 -7.53 -0.42 -14.75
C VAL A 34 -7.29 1.09 -14.79
N GLY A 35 -6.04 1.47 -14.92
CA GLY A 35 -5.65 2.86 -15.04
C GLY A 35 -5.26 3.52 -13.73
N GLU A 36 -5.49 2.86 -12.60
CA GLU A 36 -4.98 3.34 -11.32
C GLU A 36 -4.64 2.16 -10.42
N LEU A 37 -3.82 2.40 -9.43
CA LEU A 37 -3.32 1.36 -8.54
C LEU A 37 -3.75 1.65 -7.11
N GLU A 38 -3.91 0.59 -6.33
CA GLU A 38 -4.20 0.72 -4.92
C GLU A 38 -3.23 -0.13 -4.11
N VAL A 39 -2.59 0.47 -3.12
CA VAL A 39 -1.82 -0.30 -2.13
C VAL A 39 -2.84 -0.85 -1.14
N THR A 40 -3.13 -2.14 -1.24
CA THR A 40 -4.12 -2.78 -0.39
C THR A 40 -3.55 -3.22 0.94
N ASN A 41 -2.25 -3.46 0.98
CA ASN A 41 -1.60 -3.84 2.23
C ASN A 41 -0.10 -3.58 2.12
N ILE A 42 0.50 -3.17 3.22
CA ILE A 42 1.94 -3.08 3.36
C ILE A 42 2.26 -3.39 4.83
N ALA A 43 3.19 -4.31 5.04
CA ALA A 43 3.51 -4.72 6.40
C ALA A 43 4.98 -5.13 6.47
N VAL A 44 5.60 -4.84 7.61
CA VAL A 44 6.94 -5.28 7.95
C VAL A 44 6.85 -5.89 9.35
N LEU A 45 7.47 -7.04 9.54
CA LEU A 45 7.49 -7.69 10.84
C LEU A 45 8.01 -6.72 11.90
N LYS A 46 7.39 -6.77 13.07
CA LYS A 46 7.67 -5.79 14.13
C LYS A 46 9.16 -5.70 14.47
N ALA A 47 9.84 -6.85 14.54
CA ALA A 47 11.26 -6.88 14.87
C ALA A 47 12.15 -6.22 13.83
N TYR A 48 11.61 -6.00 12.64
CA TYR A 48 12.38 -5.44 11.51
C TYR A 48 11.94 -4.02 11.14
N GLN A 49 11.03 -3.45 11.88
CA GLN A 49 10.58 -2.08 11.62
C GLN A 49 11.66 -1.08 11.99
N GLY A 50 11.66 0.07 11.31
CA GLY A 50 12.63 1.11 11.56
C GLY A 50 13.98 0.88 10.90
N ARG A 51 14.09 -0.09 10.00
CA ARG A 51 15.34 -0.43 9.31
C ARG A 51 15.31 -0.12 7.82
N GLY A 52 14.28 0.60 7.35
CA GLY A 52 14.19 0.97 5.94
C GLY A 52 13.54 -0.04 5.03
N TYR A 53 13.00 -1.14 5.56
CA TYR A 53 12.36 -2.16 4.72
C TYR A 53 11.07 -1.65 4.07
N ALA A 54 10.29 -0.86 4.78
CA ALA A 54 9.08 -0.27 4.20
C ALA A 54 9.43 0.66 3.04
N SER A 55 10.51 1.42 3.17
CA SER A 55 10.98 2.27 2.07
C SER A 55 11.41 1.44 0.87
N GLN A 56 12.06 0.31 1.10
CA GLN A 56 12.44 -0.58 0.01
C GLN A 56 11.20 -1.09 -0.73
N LEU A 57 10.15 -1.43 0.01
CA LEU A 57 8.91 -1.87 -0.61
C LEU A 57 8.28 -0.75 -1.44
N MET A 58 8.24 0.46 -0.90
CA MET A 58 7.66 1.61 -1.60
C MET A 58 8.41 1.95 -2.88
N LYS A 59 9.70 1.66 -2.94
CA LYS A 59 10.50 1.94 -4.15
C LYS A 59 10.00 1.19 -5.37
N HIS A 60 9.34 0.06 -5.18
CA HIS A 60 8.75 -0.67 -6.31
C HIS A 60 7.67 0.15 -7.02
N LEU A 61 7.11 1.14 -6.36
CA LEU A 61 6.09 1.98 -6.96
C LEU A 61 6.66 3.10 -7.82
N GLU A 62 7.96 3.38 -7.69
CA GLU A 62 8.59 4.48 -8.43
C GLU A 62 8.58 4.24 -9.94
N ASP A 63 8.53 2.99 -10.35
CA ASP A 63 8.50 2.64 -11.78
C ASP A 63 7.11 2.71 -12.39
N ARG A 64 6.10 2.98 -11.59
CA ARG A 64 4.72 2.99 -12.05
C ARG A 64 4.29 4.43 -12.32
N SER A 65 3.67 4.64 -13.47
CA SER A 65 3.22 5.99 -13.86
C SER A 65 1.77 6.26 -13.46
N GLU A 66 1.00 5.22 -13.21
CA GLU A 66 -0.42 5.38 -12.87
C GLU A 66 -0.59 6.10 -11.53
N PRO A 67 -1.72 6.76 -11.32
CA PRO A 67 -2.03 7.27 -9.98
C PRO A 67 -2.19 6.10 -9.02
N ILE A 68 -1.71 6.27 -7.80
CA ILE A 68 -1.73 5.22 -6.76
C ILE A 68 -2.37 5.80 -5.52
N PHE A 69 -3.30 5.05 -4.92
CA PHE A 69 -3.89 5.52 -3.67
C PHE A 69 -3.84 4.42 -2.60
N LEU A 70 -4.02 4.85 -1.36
CA LEU A 70 -4.02 3.95 -0.21
C LEU A 70 -4.82 4.58 0.91
N GLU A 71 -5.12 3.77 1.92
CA GLU A 71 -5.75 4.24 3.13
C GLU A 71 -4.85 3.88 4.31
N VAL A 72 -4.77 4.76 5.29
CA VAL A 72 -3.90 4.59 6.45
C VAL A 72 -4.61 5.11 7.68
N ARG A 73 -4.37 4.49 8.84
CA ARG A 73 -4.97 4.96 10.10
C ARG A 73 -4.54 6.39 10.37
N ALA A 74 -5.49 7.22 10.80
CA ALA A 74 -5.22 8.62 11.07
C ALA A 74 -4.13 8.81 12.12
N SER A 75 -4.02 7.90 13.07
CA SER A 75 -2.99 7.98 14.11
C SER A 75 -1.61 7.53 13.66
N ASN A 76 -1.52 6.85 12.51
CA ASN A 76 -0.25 6.30 12.04
C ASN A 76 0.58 7.37 11.32
N GLN A 77 1.18 8.27 12.10
CA GLN A 77 1.96 9.39 11.57
C GLN A 77 3.24 8.92 10.88
N VAL A 78 3.82 7.85 11.37
CA VAL A 78 5.05 7.31 10.79
C VAL A 78 4.80 6.82 9.36
N ALA A 79 3.71 6.08 9.17
CA ALA A 79 3.36 5.59 7.83
C ALA A 79 3.01 6.75 6.90
N GLN A 80 2.25 7.73 7.38
CA GLN A 80 1.90 8.89 6.56
C GLN A 80 3.13 9.65 6.11
N ALA A 81 4.10 9.82 7.01
CA ALA A 81 5.36 10.50 6.65
C ALA A 81 6.12 9.70 5.58
N LEU A 82 6.13 8.37 5.71
CA LEU A 82 6.75 7.51 4.71
C LEU A 82 6.09 7.71 3.35
N TYR A 83 4.76 7.67 3.31
CA TYR A 83 4.03 7.79 2.05
C TYR A 83 4.25 9.17 1.41
N ARG A 84 4.29 10.23 2.21
CA ARG A 84 4.58 11.57 1.68
C ARG A 84 5.96 11.63 1.03
N LYS A 85 6.92 10.92 1.58
CA LYS A 85 8.26 10.82 1.02
C LYS A 85 8.25 10.26 -0.40
N PHE A 86 7.27 9.41 -0.70
CA PHE A 86 7.14 8.80 -2.02
C PHE A 86 6.09 9.50 -2.88
N GLY A 87 5.72 10.72 -2.53
CA GLY A 87 4.87 11.55 -3.38
C GLY A 87 3.38 11.45 -3.10
N PHE A 88 2.98 10.77 -2.04
CA PHE A 88 1.57 10.67 -1.67
C PHE A 88 1.14 11.90 -0.89
N GLU A 89 -0.06 12.36 -1.15
CA GLU A 89 -0.66 13.49 -0.44
C GLU A 89 -2.02 13.09 0.08
N SER A 90 -2.44 13.73 1.17
CA SER A 90 -3.75 13.45 1.76
C SER A 90 -4.86 14.04 0.89
N LEU A 91 -5.85 13.22 0.55
CA LEU A 91 -7.02 13.65 -0.20
C LEU A 91 -8.22 13.91 0.69
N GLY A 92 -8.35 13.16 1.78
CA GLY A 92 -9.53 13.26 2.62
C GLY A 92 -9.52 12.21 3.69
N ILE A 93 -10.63 12.10 4.38
CA ILE A 93 -10.78 11.22 5.53
C ILE A 93 -12.01 10.36 5.35
N ARG A 94 -11.87 9.07 5.61
CA ARG A 94 -12.99 8.15 5.73
C ARG A 94 -13.27 7.95 7.21
N LYS A 95 -14.38 8.45 7.66
CA LYS A 95 -14.74 8.38 9.08
C LYS A 95 -15.04 6.96 9.50
N ASN A 96 -14.51 6.58 10.67
CA ASN A 96 -14.81 5.28 11.30
C ASN A 96 -14.55 4.10 10.38
N TYR A 97 -13.54 4.19 9.55
CA TYR A 97 -13.21 3.15 8.58
C TYR A 97 -12.63 1.91 9.22
N TYR A 98 -11.74 2.10 10.21
CA TYR A 98 -11.11 0.99 10.91
C TYR A 98 -11.87 0.64 12.19
N HIS A 99 -11.81 -0.64 12.53
CA HIS A 99 -12.39 -1.14 13.77
C HIS A 99 -11.28 -1.76 14.62
N GLU A 100 -11.44 -1.71 15.92
CA GLU A 100 -10.56 -2.35 16.91
C GLU A 100 -9.09 -1.93 16.81
N PRO A 101 -8.77 -0.70 17.16
CA PRO A 101 -9.70 0.33 17.65
C PRO A 101 -10.40 1.04 16.50
N GLN A 102 -11.54 1.61 16.78
CA GLN A 102 -12.26 2.40 15.81
C GLN A 102 -11.46 3.68 15.52
N GLU A 103 -11.27 3.95 14.26
CA GLU A 103 -10.43 5.06 13.86
C GLU A 103 -10.74 5.46 12.43
N ASP A 104 -10.54 6.74 12.13
CA ASP A 104 -10.67 7.25 10.78
C ASP A 104 -9.50 6.79 9.92
N ALA A 105 -9.74 6.69 8.62
CA ALA A 105 -8.69 6.47 7.63
C ALA A 105 -8.37 7.78 6.94
N VAL A 106 -7.09 8.01 6.70
CA VAL A 106 -6.63 9.08 5.82
C VAL A 106 -6.46 8.45 4.45
N ILE A 107 -7.09 9.05 3.44
CA ILE A 107 -6.93 8.60 2.05
C ILE A 107 -5.78 9.39 1.45
N MET A 108 -4.79 8.69 0.93
CA MET A 108 -3.63 9.33 0.33
C MET A 108 -3.48 8.88 -1.11
N ARG A 109 -2.95 9.76 -1.93
CA ARG A 109 -2.81 9.50 -3.35
C ARG A 109 -1.51 10.09 -3.89
N ARG A 110 -0.84 9.31 -4.74
CA ARG A 110 0.25 9.80 -5.56
C ARG A 110 -0.30 9.98 -6.97
N GLU A 111 -0.19 11.17 -7.50
CA GLU A 111 -0.73 11.48 -8.81
C GLU A 111 0.03 10.76 -9.91
N GLU A 112 -0.56 10.78 -11.08
CA GLU A 112 0.03 10.23 -12.29
C GLU A 112 1.36 10.95 -12.59
N VAL A 113 2.34 10.18 -13.00
CA VAL A 113 3.67 10.71 -13.26
C VAL A 113 3.96 10.77 -14.76
#